data_b4e5c480aec085eabf438780a161f4e6
#
_entry.id   b4e5c480aec085eabf438780a161f4e6
#
_cell.length_a   1.000
_cell.length_b   1.000
_cell.length_c   1.000
_cell.angle_alpha   90.00
_cell.angle_beta   90.00
_cell.angle_gamma   90.00
#
_symmetry.space_group_name_H-M   'P 1'
#
loop_
_entity.id
_entity.type
_entity.pdbx_description
1 polymer ?
#
loop_
_entity_poly.entity_id
_entity_poly.type
_entity_poly.pdbx_seq_one_letter_code
_entity_poly.pdbx_strand_id
1 'polypeptide(L)'
;MTQSDIWLFDLDNTLHNADAGVFYTINRAMTAYLGEALNLDEAAASDLRQDYWHRYGATLAGLQKHHPEISVLEFLQRSHPLDKILSQLSPMEGRVETLTAIKGTKVVFSNGPSFYVQALIYKMGLEAHFSSLLGTDDFGLLYKPADQAYLTVCHKLSAAPERCIMIDDSADNLYAAKALGMRTVWFGQ
;
A
#
# COMPACT_ATOMS: atom_id res chain seq x y z
N MET A 1 -28.91 -5.19 15.76
CA MET A 1 -27.48 -5.34 16.16
C MET A 1 -26.71 -4.29 15.39
N THR A 2 -26.10 -3.33 16.06
CA THR A 2 -25.21 -2.35 15.42
C THR A 2 -24.00 -3.10 14.87
N GLN A 3 -23.87 -3.16 13.55
CA GLN A 3 -22.70 -3.73 12.91
C GLN A 3 -21.45 -2.94 13.34
N SER A 4 -20.39 -3.65 13.76
CA SER A 4 -19.14 -3.00 14.20
C SER A 4 -18.43 -2.26 13.07
N ASP A 5 -17.69 -1.21 13.41
CA ASP A 5 -16.86 -0.46 12.47
C ASP A 5 -15.78 -1.34 11.84
N ILE A 6 -15.41 -1.00 10.61
CA ILE A 6 -14.27 -1.61 9.90
C ILE A 6 -13.17 -0.56 9.77
N TRP A 7 -12.03 -0.85 10.33
CA TRP A 7 -10.85 0.00 10.29
C TRP A 7 -9.94 -0.45 9.16
N LEU A 8 -9.70 0.43 8.19
CA LEU A 8 -8.78 0.23 7.09
C LEU A 8 -7.49 0.95 7.42
N PHE A 9 -6.43 0.20 7.64
CA PHE A 9 -5.10 0.74 7.95
C PHE A 9 -4.24 0.74 6.70
N ASP A 10 -3.71 1.88 6.34
CA ASP A 10 -2.55 1.90 5.48
C ASP A 10 -1.34 1.25 6.18
N LEU A 11 -0.32 0.89 5.43
CA LEU A 11 0.87 0.20 5.93
C LEU A 11 2.08 1.14 6.05
N ASP A 12 2.49 1.70 4.91
CA ASP A 12 3.71 2.48 4.78
C ASP A 12 3.54 3.86 5.41
N ASN A 13 4.45 4.28 6.27
CA ASN A 13 4.33 5.49 7.10
C ASN A 13 3.12 5.55 8.04
N THR A 14 2.37 4.44 8.18
CA THR A 14 1.24 4.30 9.11
C THR A 14 1.51 3.24 10.18
N LEU A 15 1.86 2.02 9.82
CA LEU A 15 2.23 0.95 10.76
C LEU A 15 3.74 0.80 10.96
N HIS A 16 4.53 1.26 10.00
CA HIS A 16 5.98 1.39 10.09
C HIS A 16 6.46 2.63 9.36
N ASN A 17 7.65 3.12 9.72
CA ASN A 17 8.29 4.25 9.05
C ASN A 17 9.00 3.75 7.77
N ALA A 18 8.33 3.88 6.62
CA ALA A 18 8.88 3.46 5.33
C ALA A 18 9.99 4.39 4.82
N ASP A 19 9.98 5.66 5.23
CA ASP A 19 11.01 6.65 4.88
C ASP A 19 12.36 6.35 5.56
N ALA A 20 12.38 5.52 6.60
CA ALA A 20 13.62 5.09 7.26
C ALA A 20 14.54 4.21 6.38
N GLY A 21 14.13 3.88 5.13
CA GLY A 21 14.94 3.14 4.18
C GLY A 21 14.18 2.24 3.21
N VAL A 22 12.97 1.82 3.58
CA VAL A 22 12.15 0.90 2.75
C VAL A 22 11.82 1.53 1.40
N PHE A 23 11.32 2.75 1.36
CA PHE A 23 11.03 3.45 0.10
C PHE A 23 12.27 3.67 -0.76
N TYR A 24 13.43 3.98 -0.15
CA TYR A 24 14.68 4.07 -0.89
C TYR A 24 15.01 2.74 -1.58
N THR A 25 14.88 1.63 -0.86
CA THR A 25 15.16 0.29 -1.40
C THR A 25 14.21 -0.08 -2.53
N ILE A 26 12.90 0.16 -2.38
CA ILE A 26 11.88 -0.09 -3.41
C ILE A 26 12.16 0.77 -4.65
N ASN A 27 12.39 2.06 -4.48
CA ASN A 27 12.66 2.99 -5.58
C ASN A 27 13.90 2.60 -6.38
N ARG A 28 14.98 2.20 -5.70
CA ARG A 28 16.21 1.70 -6.35
C ARG A 28 15.96 0.40 -7.12
N ALA A 29 15.20 -0.52 -6.53
CA ALA A 29 14.86 -1.79 -7.17
C ALA A 29 13.96 -1.60 -8.39
N MET A 30 12.96 -0.70 -8.31
CA MET A 30 12.14 -0.32 -9.48
C MET A 30 12.98 0.28 -10.60
N THR A 31 13.86 1.23 -10.28
CA THR A 31 14.75 1.87 -11.28
C THR A 31 15.65 0.85 -11.94
N ALA A 32 16.27 -0.05 -11.17
CA ALA A 32 17.13 -1.10 -11.72
C ALA A 32 16.36 -2.06 -12.64
N TYR A 33 15.15 -2.47 -12.23
CA TYR A 33 14.29 -3.32 -13.07
C TYR A 33 13.90 -2.65 -14.39
N LEU A 34 13.50 -1.36 -14.35
CA LEU A 34 13.15 -0.62 -15.56
C LEU A 34 14.34 -0.43 -16.49
N GLY A 35 15.52 -0.15 -15.95
CA GLY A 35 16.75 -0.05 -16.71
C GLY A 35 17.05 -1.33 -17.50
N GLU A 36 16.92 -2.48 -16.83
CA GLU A 36 17.13 -3.79 -17.46
C GLU A 36 16.03 -4.12 -18.47
N ALA A 37 14.76 -4.04 -18.06
CA ALA A 37 13.62 -4.46 -18.87
C ALA A 37 13.43 -3.61 -20.14
N LEU A 38 13.75 -2.30 -20.07
CA LEU A 38 13.55 -1.35 -21.16
C LEU A 38 14.84 -0.88 -21.82
N ASN A 39 15.99 -1.45 -21.41
CA ASN A 39 17.33 -1.05 -21.91
C ASN A 39 17.59 0.45 -21.77
N LEU A 40 17.29 1.00 -20.58
CA LEU A 40 17.50 2.40 -20.20
C LEU A 40 18.71 2.54 -19.27
N ASP A 41 19.39 3.66 -19.34
CA ASP A 41 20.34 4.03 -18.29
C ASP A 41 19.62 4.36 -16.95
N GLU A 42 20.39 4.46 -15.86
CA GLU A 42 19.82 4.68 -14.53
C GLU A 42 19.01 5.99 -14.43
N ALA A 43 19.48 7.06 -15.08
CA ALA A 43 18.81 8.35 -15.04
C ALA A 43 17.45 8.29 -15.77
N ALA A 44 17.44 7.77 -17.01
CA ALA A 44 16.23 7.62 -17.81
C ALA A 44 15.20 6.67 -17.15
N ALA A 45 15.67 5.58 -16.53
CA ALA A 45 14.80 4.65 -15.78
C ALA A 45 14.20 5.30 -14.53
N SER A 46 14.99 6.13 -13.81
CA SER A 46 14.49 6.87 -12.65
C SER A 46 13.46 7.92 -13.05
N ASP A 47 13.70 8.66 -14.13
CA ASP A 47 12.77 9.67 -14.64
C ASP A 47 11.47 9.02 -15.10
N LEU A 48 11.54 7.91 -15.83
CA LEU A 48 10.36 7.15 -16.26
C LEU A 48 9.53 6.65 -15.08
N ARG A 49 10.20 6.10 -14.04
CA ARG A 49 9.54 5.65 -12.81
C ARG A 49 8.76 6.78 -12.15
N GLN A 50 9.39 7.96 -12.01
CA GLN A 50 8.77 9.13 -11.39
C GLN A 50 7.64 9.69 -12.25
N ASP A 51 7.83 9.80 -13.58
CA ASP A 51 6.80 10.25 -14.51
C ASP A 51 5.55 9.38 -14.44
N TYR A 52 5.70 8.06 -14.41
CA TYR A 52 4.58 7.14 -14.30
C TYR A 52 3.87 7.25 -12.95
N TRP A 53 4.62 7.38 -11.86
CA TRP A 53 4.02 7.62 -10.55
C TRP A 53 3.22 8.92 -10.50
N HIS A 54 3.76 10.01 -11.02
CA HIS A 54 3.08 11.30 -11.06
C HIS A 54 1.81 11.29 -11.93
N ARG A 55 1.87 10.65 -13.11
CA ARG A 55 0.75 10.68 -14.07
C ARG A 55 -0.35 9.67 -13.75
N TYR A 56 0.01 8.53 -13.18
CA TYR A 56 -0.92 7.40 -13.02
C TYR A 56 -1.12 6.96 -11.57
N GLY A 57 -0.48 7.62 -10.60
CA GLY A 57 -0.56 7.30 -9.18
C GLY A 57 0.31 6.11 -8.75
N ALA A 58 0.78 5.30 -9.70
CA ALA A 58 1.71 4.19 -9.47
C ALA A 58 2.57 3.93 -10.71
N THR A 59 3.84 3.58 -10.51
CA THR A 59 4.75 3.20 -11.61
C THR A 59 4.19 2.02 -12.40
N LEU A 60 3.63 1.01 -11.73
CA LEU A 60 3.04 -0.15 -12.38
C LEU A 60 1.85 0.23 -13.27
N ALA A 61 1.01 1.19 -12.89
CA ALA A 61 -0.11 1.63 -13.72
C ALA A 61 0.38 2.22 -15.05
N GLY A 62 1.47 2.99 -15.02
CA GLY A 62 2.13 3.46 -16.23
C GLY A 62 2.71 2.33 -17.08
N LEU A 63 3.36 1.34 -16.45
CA LEU A 63 3.90 0.18 -17.15
C LEU A 63 2.81 -0.63 -17.84
N GLN A 64 1.72 -0.95 -17.16
CA GLN A 64 0.60 -1.68 -17.77
C GLN A 64 0.02 -0.98 -19.00
N LYS A 65 0.04 0.35 -19.00
CA LYS A 65 -0.49 1.16 -20.09
C LYS A 65 0.45 1.27 -21.29
N HIS A 66 1.74 1.39 -21.05
CA HIS A 66 2.73 1.74 -22.08
C HIS A 66 3.68 0.58 -22.43
N HIS A 67 3.78 -0.42 -21.55
CA HIS A 67 4.67 -1.58 -21.67
C HIS A 67 3.92 -2.85 -21.28
N PRO A 68 2.84 -3.23 -22.00
CA PRO A 68 2.01 -4.39 -21.66
C PRO A 68 2.75 -5.72 -21.76
N GLU A 69 3.93 -5.76 -22.40
CA GLU A 69 4.83 -6.89 -22.48
C GLU A 69 5.55 -7.18 -21.15
N ILE A 70 5.63 -6.21 -20.25
CA ILE A 70 6.28 -6.39 -18.94
C ILE A 70 5.38 -7.21 -18.01
N SER A 71 5.95 -8.27 -17.44
CA SER A 71 5.24 -9.09 -16.45
C SER A 71 5.00 -8.30 -15.15
N VAL A 72 3.72 -8.12 -14.83
CA VAL A 72 3.30 -7.49 -13.56
C VAL A 72 3.89 -8.21 -12.35
N LEU A 73 3.80 -9.55 -12.35
CA LEU A 73 4.30 -10.35 -11.24
C LEU A 73 5.81 -10.19 -11.07
N GLU A 74 6.57 -10.24 -12.16
CA GLU A 74 8.02 -10.06 -12.12
C GLU A 74 8.39 -8.65 -11.62
N PHE A 75 7.73 -7.61 -12.15
CA PHE A 75 7.94 -6.25 -11.68
C PHE A 75 7.69 -6.13 -10.16
N LEU A 76 6.56 -6.63 -9.65
CA LEU A 76 6.26 -6.57 -8.23
C LEU A 76 7.30 -7.31 -7.38
N GLN A 77 7.70 -8.51 -7.78
CA GLN A 77 8.70 -9.30 -7.06
C GLN A 77 10.08 -8.65 -7.06
N ARG A 78 10.53 -8.13 -8.20
CA ARG A 78 11.85 -7.52 -8.33
C ARG A 78 11.94 -6.12 -7.73
N SER A 79 10.83 -5.39 -7.69
CA SER A 79 10.76 -4.07 -7.05
C SER A 79 10.65 -4.12 -5.53
N HIS A 80 10.29 -5.26 -4.94
CA HIS A 80 10.14 -5.42 -3.49
C HIS A 80 11.07 -6.53 -2.95
N PRO A 81 12.39 -6.32 -2.92
CA PRO A 81 13.38 -7.30 -2.43
C PRO A 81 13.24 -7.46 -0.90
N LEU A 82 12.43 -8.43 -0.47
CA LEU A 82 12.00 -8.59 0.93
C LEU A 82 13.17 -8.67 1.92
N ASP A 83 14.25 -9.39 1.59
CA ASP A 83 15.40 -9.52 2.50
C ASP A 83 15.98 -8.16 2.88
N LYS A 84 16.12 -7.26 1.91
CA LYS A 84 16.63 -5.89 2.14
C LYS A 84 15.60 -5.04 2.88
N ILE A 85 14.33 -5.12 2.47
CA ILE A 85 13.23 -4.37 3.08
C ILE A 85 13.06 -4.74 4.55
N LEU A 86 13.01 -6.03 4.87
CA LEU A 86 12.81 -6.49 6.25
C LEU A 86 13.98 -6.15 7.18
N SER A 87 15.19 -5.98 6.64
CA SER A 87 16.35 -5.51 7.41
C SER A 87 16.29 -4.03 7.78
N GLN A 88 15.46 -3.25 7.08
CA GLN A 88 15.28 -1.80 7.27
C GLN A 88 13.94 -1.46 7.95
N LEU A 89 13.17 -2.48 8.32
CA LEU A 89 11.85 -2.28 8.89
C LEU A 89 11.94 -1.52 10.23
N SER A 90 11.24 -0.41 10.31
CA SER A 90 11.16 0.47 11.49
C SER A 90 9.71 0.61 11.93
N PRO A 91 9.18 -0.29 12.78
CA PRO A 91 7.78 -0.27 13.20
C PRO A 91 7.44 0.96 14.05
N MET A 92 6.23 1.52 13.87
CA MET A 92 5.75 2.63 14.70
C MET A 92 5.63 2.23 16.17
N GLU A 93 6.00 3.13 17.08
CA GLU A 93 5.83 2.92 18.52
C GLU A 93 4.35 2.92 18.91
N GLY A 94 4.00 2.20 19.99
CA GLY A 94 2.63 2.14 20.49
C GLY A 94 1.62 1.39 19.60
N ARG A 95 2.06 0.81 18.47
CA ARG A 95 1.18 0.14 17.49
C ARG A 95 0.39 -1.04 18.09
N VAL A 96 1.02 -1.86 18.93
CA VAL A 96 0.39 -3.04 19.53
C VAL A 96 -0.71 -2.61 20.52
N GLU A 97 -0.40 -1.66 21.38
CA GLU A 97 -1.33 -1.09 22.37
C GLU A 97 -2.51 -0.43 21.66
N THR A 98 -2.26 0.37 20.63
CA THR A 98 -3.29 1.04 19.83
C THR A 98 -4.19 0.02 19.13
N LEU A 99 -3.62 -0.96 18.42
CA LEU A 99 -4.39 -1.99 17.72
C LEU A 99 -5.21 -2.85 18.69
N THR A 100 -4.70 -3.09 19.90
CA THR A 100 -5.42 -3.82 20.95
C THR A 100 -6.59 -3.01 21.50
N ALA A 101 -6.43 -1.71 21.67
CA ALA A 101 -7.47 -0.83 22.21
C ALA A 101 -8.62 -0.59 21.22
N ILE A 102 -8.34 -0.55 19.92
CA ILE A 102 -9.34 -0.33 18.87
C ILE A 102 -10.30 -1.52 18.77
N LYS A 103 -11.60 -1.25 18.95
CA LYS A 103 -12.66 -2.25 18.79
C LYS A 103 -13.16 -2.29 17.34
N GLY A 104 -13.58 -3.49 16.89
CA GLY A 104 -14.06 -3.69 15.52
C GLY A 104 -13.08 -4.50 14.66
N THR A 105 -13.49 -4.69 13.41
CA THR A 105 -12.69 -5.41 12.41
C THR A 105 -11.57 -4.52 11.89
N LYS A 106 -10.35 -5.02 11.85
CA LYS A 106 -9.18 -4.30 11.32
C LYS A 106 -8.67 -5.00 10.08
N VAL A 107 -8.36 -4.23 9.06
CA VAL A 107 -7.87 -4.69 7.75
C VAL A 107 -6.70 -3.81 7.35
N VAL A 108 -5.62 -4.41 6.85
CA VAL A 108 -4.56 -3.65 6.17
C VAL A 108 -4.98 -3.43 4.72
N PHE A 109 -4.88 -2.19 4.25
CA PHE A 109 -5.21 -1.76 2.89
C PHE A 109 -4.08 -0.91 2.31
N SER A 110 -3.15 -1.56 1.62
CA SER A 110 -1.90 -0.96 1.13
C SER A 110 -1.83 -0.92 -0.40
N ASN A 111 -1.15 0.09 -0.93
CA ASN A 111 -0.74 0.17 -2.35
C ASN A 111 0.45 -0.75 -2.68
N GLY A 112 1.08 -1.37 -1.70
CA GLY A 112 2.09 -2.41 -1.90
C GLY A 112 1.47 -3.76 -2.30
N PRO A 113 2.26 -4.70 -2.87
CA PRO A 113 1.76 -6.03 -3.21
C PRO A 113 1.47 -6.88 -1.96
N SER A 114 0.57 -7.86 -2.08
CA SER A 114 0.10 -8.69 -0.96
C SER A 114 1.23 -9.41 -0.22
N PHE A 115 2.20 -9.97 -0.94
CA PHE A 115 3.34 -10.65 -0.32
C PHE A 115 4.22 -9.71 0.52
N TYR A 116 4.37 -8.43 0.10
CA TYR A 116 5.06 -7.40 0.86
C TYR A 116 4.29 -7.06 2.13
N VAL A 117 2.98 -6.80 2.01
CA VAL A 117 2.10 -6.53 3.16
C VAL A 117 2.18 -7.65 4.19
N GLN A 118 2.05 -8.90 3.75
CA GLN A 118 2.14 -10.07 4.61
C GLN A 118 3.49 -10.16 5.32
N ALA A 119 4.59 -10.04 4.57
CA ALA A 119 5.94 -10.14 5.12
C ALA A 119 6.20 -9.10 6.22
N LEU A 120 5.78 -7.86 6.01
CA LEU A 120 5.96 -6.79 6.99
C LEU A 120 5.10 -7.01 8.25
N ILE A 121 3.82 -7.35 8.07
CA ILE A 121 2.91 -7.59 9.19
C ILE A 121 3.40 -8.77 10.04
N TYR A 122 3.82 -9.88 9.43
CA TYR A 122 4.40 -11.02 10.15
C TYR A 122 5.71 -10.63 10.86
N LYS A 123 6.58 -9.88 10.20
CA LYS A 123 7.85 -9.43 10.81
C LYS A 123 7.63 -8.52 12.02
N MET A 124 6.54 -7.74 12.00
CA MET A 124 6.14 -6.87 13.13
C MET A 124 5.36 -7.60 14.22
N GLY A 125 4.96 -8.87 14.03
CA GLY A 125 4.15 -9.64 14.98
C GLY A 125 2.72 -9.11 15.12
N LEU A 126 2.14 -8.55 14.05
CA LEU A 126 0.83 -7.89 14.09
C LEU A 126 -0.29 -8.71 13.45
N GLU A 127 -0.02 -9.90 12.93
CA GLU A 127 -0.98 -10.73 12.18
C GLU A 127 -2.26 -11.02 12.96
N ALA A 128 -2.15 -11.24 14.28
CA ALA A 128 -3.31 -11.52 15.12
C ALA A 128 -4.28 -10.35 15.30
N HIS A 129 -3.87 -9.14 14.95
CA HIS A 129 -4.70 -7.93 15.05
C HIS A 129 -5.59 -7.69 13.83
N PHE A 130 -5.29 -8.31 12.68
CA PHE A 130 -5.97 -8.04 11.41
C PHE A 130 -6.76 -9.26 10.93
N SER A 131 -7.97 -9.00 10.43
CA SER A 131 -8.81 -10.03 9.80
C SER A 131 -8.43 -10.27 8.34
N SER A 132 -7.81 -9.28 7.69
CA SER A 132 -7.34 -9.35 6.31
C SER A 132 -6.15 -8.44 6.08
N LEU A 133 -5.24 -8.88 5.22
CA LEU A 133 -4.05 -8.16 4.78
C LEU A 133 -4.16 -7.98 3.27
N LEU A 134 -4.53 -6.78 2.81
CA LEU A 134 -4.82 -6.52 1.40
C LEU A 134 -3.71 -5.68 0.76
N GLY A 135 -3.07 -6.26 -0.25
CA GLY A 135 -2.17 -5.57 -1.17
C GLY A 135 -2.87 -5.27 -2.50
N THR A 136 -2.25 -4.48 -3.37
CA THR A 136 -2.84 -4.01 -4.63
C THR A 136 -3.32 -5.13 -5.55
N ASP A 137 -2.66 -6.28 -5.56
CA ASP A 137 -3.03 -7.48 -6.32
C ASP A 137 -4.30 -8.17 -5.77
N ASP A 138 -4.67 -7.95 -4.50
CA ASP A 138 -5.91 -8.47 -3.92
C ASP A 138 -7.16 -7.73 -4.39
N PHE A 139 -7.03 -6.51 -4.91
CA PHE A 139 -8.14 -5.69 -5.38
C PHE A 139 -7.98 -5.17 -6.82
N GLY A 140 -7.31 -5.96 -7.66
CA GLY A 140 -7.29 -5.78 -9.11
C GLY A 140 -6.23 -4.80 -9.62
N LEU A 141 -5.11 -4.66 -8.92
CA LEU A 141 -4.01 -3.74 -9.26
C LEU A 141 -4.47 -2.27 -9.33
N LEU A 142 -5.44 -1.95 -8.51
CA LEU A 142 -5.89 -0.58 -8.29
C LEU A 142 -5.03 0.05 -7.18
N TYR A 143 -5.06 1.38 -7.10
CA TYR A 143 -4.24 2.13 -6.15
C TYR A 143 -5.06 3.24 -5.49
N LYS A 144 -4.87 3.44 -4.20
CA LYS A 144 -5.28 4.69 -3.56
C LYS A 144 -4.51 5.85 -4.22
N PRO A 145 -5.12 7.01 -4.49
CA PRO A 145 -6.44 7.47 -4.07
C PRO A 145 -7.59 7.21 -5.05
N ALA A 146 -7.48 6.30 -6.03
CA ALA A 146 -8.56 6.04 -6.96
C ALA A 146 -9.79 5.46 -6.25
N ASP A 147 -10.98 6.05 -6.47
CA ASP A 147 -12.25 5.63 -5.85
C ASP A 147 -12.51 4.13 -5.99
N GLN A 148 -12.18 3.57 -7.16
CA GLN A 148 -12.40 2.16 -7.45
C GLN A 148 -11.62 1.22 -6.52
N ALA A 149 -10.45 1.64 -6.00
CA ALA A 149 -9.69 0.85 -5.03
C ALA A 149 -10.48 0.69 -3.72
N TYR A 150 -11.03 1.78 -3.20
CA TYR A 150 -11.85 1.76 -1.97
C TYR A 150 -13.14 0.98 -2.16
N LEU A 151 -13.86 1.22 -3.26
CA LEU A 151 -15.12 0.54 -3.55
C LEU A 151 -14.92 -0.97 -3.71
N THR A 152 -13.83 -1.40 -4.37
CA THR A 152 -13.49 -2.81 -4.50
C THR A 152 -13.20 -3.45 -3.15
N VAL A 153 -12.45 -2.77 -2.28
CA VAL A 153 -12.18 -3.26 -0.91
C VAL A 153 -13.45 -3.30 -0.09
N CYS A 154 -14.30 -2.28 -0.14
CA CYS A 154 -15.60 -2.30 0.55
C CYS A 154 -16.48 -3.46 0.09
N HIS A 155 -16.55 -3.72 -1.21
CA HIS A 155 -17.29 -4.86 -1.76
C HIS A 155 -16.73 -6.20 -1.24
N LYS A 156 -15.41 -6.36 -1.27
CA LYS A 156 -14.70 -7.56 -0.75
C LYS A 156 -15.00 -7.81 0.74
N LEU A 157 -15.14 -6.73 1.52
CA LEU A 157 -15.46 -6.79 2.94
C LEU A 157 -16.98 -6.85 3.23
N SER A 158 -17.82 -6.83 2.20
CA SER A 158 -19.28 -6.74 2.32
C SER A 158 -19.74 -5.58 3.21
N ALA A 159 -19.11 -4.42 3.04
CA ALA A 159 -19.33 -3.23 3.86
C ALA A 159 -19.65 -1.99 3.00
N ALA A 160 -20.55 -1.15 3.50
CA ALA A 160 -20.73 0.18 2.94
C ALA A 160 -19.61 1.12 3.38
N PRO A 161 -19.20 2.10 2.52
CA PRO A 161 -18.12 3.04 2.86
C PRO A 161 -18.33 3.77 4.19
N GLU A 162 -19.58 4.14 4.53
CA GLU A 162 -19.93 4.87 5.76
C GLU A 162 -19.62 4.08 7.04
N ARG A 163 -19.43 2.76 6.93
CA ARG A 163 -19.01 1.89 8.04
C ARG A 163 -17.51 1.76 8.16
N CYS A 164 -16.77 2.26 7.18
CA CYS A 164 -15.32 2.16 7.14
C CYS A 164 -14.68 3.42 7.74
N ILE A 165 -13.54 3.21 8.40
CA ILE A 165 -12.68 4.26 8.92
C ILE A 165 -11.30 4.04 8.28
N MET A 166 -10.87 4.97 7.41
CA MET A 166 -9.55 4.91 6.78
C MET A 166 -8.52 5.65 7.65
N ILE A 167 -7.41 4.99 7.94
CA ILE A 167 -6.24 5.56 8.61
C ILE A 167 -5.10 5.55 7.61
N ASP A 168 -4.52 6.72 7.30
CA ASP A 168 -3.49 6.87 6.26
C ASP A 168 -2.65 8.13 6.57
N ASP A 169 -1.40 8.16 6.14
CA ASP A 169 -0.53 9.34 6.23
C ASP A 169 -0.73 10.30 5.05
N SER A 170 -1.28 9.81 3.94
CA SER A 170 -1.53 10.59 2.72
C SER A 170 -2.86 11.33 2.80
N ALA A 171 -2.80 12.66 2.73
CA ALA A 171 -3.99 13.51 2.68
C ALA A 171 -4.88 13.20 1.44
N ASP A 172 -4.28 12.92 0.28
CA ASP A 172 -5.01 12.60 -0.94
C ASP A 172 -5.80 11.30 -0.80
N ASN A 173 -5.22 10.29 -0.18
CA ASN A 173 -5.91 9.04 0.14
C ASN A 173 -7.11 9.28 1.07
N LEU A 174 -6.93 10.10 2.09
CA LEU A 174 -8.00 10.41 3.03
C LEU A 174 -9.11 11.28 2.40
N TYR A 175 -8.76 12.22 1.51
CA TYR A 175 -9.77 13.00 0.78
C TYR A 175 -10.63 12.11 -0.12
N ALA A 176 -10.03 11.18 -0.84
CA ALA A 176 -10.77 10.21 -1.67
C ALA A 176 -11.68 9.32 -0.81
N ALA A 177 -11.17 8.75 0.29
CA ALA A 177 -11.96 7.95 1.21
C ALA A 177 -13.15 8.74 1.78
N LYS A 178 -12.92 10.00 2.20
CA LYS A 178 -13.95 10.89 2.73
C LYS A 178 -15.03 11.23 1.70
N ALA A 179 -14.65 11.45 0.43
CA ALA A 179 -15.58 11.73 -0.66
C ALA A 179 -16.55 10.56 -0.91
N LEU A 180 -16.12 9.32 -0.62
CA LEU A 180 -16.94 8.11 -0.69
C LEU A 180 -17.80 7.88 0.57
N GLY A 181 -17.73 8.75 1.57
CA GLY A 181 -18.52 8.64 2.81
C GLY A 181 -17.82 7.93 3.96
N MET A 182 -16.55 7.55 3.82
CA MET A 182 -15.77 6.97 4.93
C MET A 182 -15.44 8.02 5.98
N ARG A 183 -15.29 7.58 7.22
CA ARG A 183 -14.59 8.37 8.26
C ARG A 183 -13.10 8.25 8.02
N THR A 184 -12.35 9.28 8.38
CA THR A 184 -10.92 9.34 8.12
C THR A 184 -10.14 9.76 9.36
N VAL A 185 -8.97 9.16 9.55
CA VAL A 185 -8.01 9.53 10.59
C VAL A 185 -6.68 9.79 9.89
N TRP A 186 -6.17 11.00 10.01
CA TRP A 186 -4.86 11.33 9.49
C TRP A 186 -3.78 10.89 10.48
N PHE A 187 -2.86 10.06 10.00
CA PHE A 187 -1.69 9.64 10.74
C PHE A 187 -0.50 10.52 10.31
N GLY A 188 -0.36 11.69 10.94
CA GLY A 188 0.77 12.60 10.70
C GLY A 188 1.90 12.34 11.70
N GLN A 189 3.14 12.38 11.20
CA GLN A 189 4.34 12.43 12.04
C GLN A 189 4.75 13.88 12.30
#